data_737f58b1495cc495385c0ec6b4ea6765
#
_entry.id   737f58b1495cc495385c0ec6b4ea6765
#
_cell.length_a   1.000
_cell.length_b   1.000
_cell.length_c   1.000
_cell.angle_alpha   90.00
_cell.angle_beta   90.00
_cell.angle_gamma   90.00
#
_symmetry.space_group_name_H-M   'P 1'
#
loop_
_entity.id
_entity.type
_entity.pdbx_description
1 polymer ?
#
loop_
_entity_poly.entity_id
_entity_poly.type
_entity_poly.pdbx_seq_one_letter_code
_entity_poly.pdbx_strand_id
1 'polypeptide(L)'
;MGVRWKSDGKGWVMAEKTTAEMKKTVLEKFAEVFGGEGAKAYFAPGRVNMIGEHTDYNGGHVFPCALTIGTYGVARKREDKKLRFYSMNFDHLGVIESSLDDLKPAKEAGWTNYPKGVMWAFEKRGYEIPCGMDLLLNGNIPNGSGLSSSASVEVLTGFILRDFFGFDVSNQDLALIGQYSENNFNGVNCGIMDQFAIAMGKEGHAIFLDTADLSFEYAPIKLENAKIVIACSNKKRGLGDSKYNERRSECETALAELQTVIGINGLGDLTEEQFETYKSAIKDETRVRRAKHAVYENQRTIKAVEALKNNDVELFGKLMNASHTSLQYDYEVTGVELDTLVEEAWKVDGVIGSRMTGAGFGGCTVSIVRTDAIDSFIGKVGEAYKEKIGYAADFYVVEIGSGPVAL
;
A
#
# COMPACT_ATOMS: atom_id res chain seq x y z
N MET A 1 -3.56 4.92 17.06
CA MET A 1 -3.80 6.22 16.40
C MET A 1 -2.54 6.65 15.70
N GLY A 2 -2.60 6.93 14.38
CA GLY A 2 -1.44 7.42 13.64
C GLY A 2 -1.28 8.93 13.83
N VAL A 3 -0.08 9.41 14.13
CA VAL A 3 0.21 10.83 14.33
C VAL A 3 0.99 11.34 13.12
N ARG A 4 0.50 12.40 12.51
CA ARG A 4 1.16 13.09 11.40
C ARG A 4 2.01 14.26 11.91
N TRP A 5 3.26 14.28 11.51
CA TRP A 5 4.16 15.40 11.77
C TRP A 5 4.38 16.21 10.49
N LYS A 6 4.14 17.50 10.54
CA LYS A 6 4.38 18.45 9.45
C LYS A 6 5.32 19.54 9.89
N SER A 7 6.20 19.98 9.02
CA SER A 7 6.98 21.19 9.25
C SER A 7 6.10 22.42 8.99
N ASP A 8 5.95 23.28 10.00
CA ASP A 8 5.27 24.59 9.90
C ASP A 8 6.25 25.75 9.63
N GLY A 9 7.51 25.44 9.34
CA GLY A 9 8.60 26.41 9.16
C GLY A 9 9.26 26.86 10.47
N LYS A 10 8.71 26.46 11.64
CA LYS A 10 9.27 26.71 12.98
C LYS A 10 9.62 25.42 13.72
N GLY A 11 9.26 24.26 13.15
CA GLY A 11 9.47 22.94 13.72
C GLY A 11 8.49 21.91 13.17
N TRP A 12 8.48 20.73 13.80
CA TRP A 12 7.58 19.64 13.43
C TRP A 12 6.36 19.67 14.37
N VAL A 13 5.15 19.76 13.80
CA VAL A 13 3.89 19.88 14.54
C VAL A 13 3.04 18.64 14.35
N MET A 14 2.52 18.12 15.44
CA MET A 14 1.57 17.02 15.48
C MET A 14 0.18 17.48 15.00
N ALA A 15 -0.37 16.82 13.98
CA ALA A 15 -1.72 17.12 13.49
C ALA A 15 -2.53 15.82 13.41
N GLU A 16 -3.56 15.70 14.27
CA GLU A 16 -4.42 14.53 14.27
C GLU A 16 -5.88 14.83 14.57
N LYS A 17 -6.76 14.12 13.82
CA LYS A 17 -8.15 13.92 14.22
C LYS A 17 -8.34 12.47 14.62
N THR A 18 -9.03 12.21 15.71
CA THR A 18 -9.43 10.87 16.11
C THR A 18 -10.40 10.24 15.09
N THR A 19 -10.54 8.91 15.08
CA THR A 19 -11.52 8.22 14.23
C THR A 19 -12.94 8.77 14.46
N ALA A 20 -13.31 9.10 15.67
CA ALA A 20 -14.62 9.69 16.01
C ALA A 20 -14.79 11.08 15.39
N GLU A 21 -13.77 11.92 15.46
CA GLU A 21 -13.79 13.27 14.85
C GLU A 21 -13.80 13.18 13.32
N MET A 22 -13.06 12.24 12.72
CA MET A 22 -13.09 12.00 11.28
C MET A 22 -14.46 11.51 10.82
N LYS A 23 -15.05 10.52 11.51
CA LYS A 23 -16.42 10.06 11.26
C LYS A 23 -17.42 11.22 11.28
N LYS A 24 -17.37 12.06 12.30
CA LYS A 24 -18.23 13.25 12.40
C LYS A 24 -18.02 14.18 11.22
N THR A 25 -16.75 14.51 10.89
CA THR A 25 -16.40 15.41 9.80
C THR A 25 -16.95 14.92 8.44
N VAL A 26 -16.79 13.61 8.12
CA VAL A 26 -17.26 13.07 6.83
C VAL A 26 -18.78 12.98 6.75
N LEU A 27 -19.47 12.68 7.88
CA LEU A 27 -20.94 12.67 7.93
C LEU A 27 -21.52 14.07 7.77
N GLU A 28 -20.96 15.09 8.43
CA GLU A 28 -21.37 16.49 8.27
C GLU A 28 -21.20 16.96 6.82
N LYS A 29 -20.04 16.65 6.20
CA LYS A 29 -19.79 17.01 4.79
C LYS A 29 -20.71 16.25 3.83
N PHE A 30 -21.01 14.97 4.10
CA PHE A 30 -21.96 14.20 3.30
C PHE A 30 -23.36 14.83 3.37
N ALA A 31 -23.81 15.24 4.56
CA ALA A 31 -25.10 15.91 4.74
C ALA A 31 -25.17 17.26 4.00
N GLU A 32 -24.09 18.02 3.98
CA GLU A 32 -23.96 19.26 3.20
C GLU A 32 -24.10 19.01 1.69
N VAL A 33 -23.42 17.99 1.16
CA VAL A 33 -23.32 17.75 -0.29
C VAL A 33 -24.53 16.97 -0.83
N PHE A 34 -25.02 15.97 -0.09
CA PHE A 34 -26.03 15.01 -0.59
C PHE A 34 -27.31 14.94 0.25
N GLY A 35 -27.37 15.61 1.40
CA GLY A 35 -28.38 15.40 2.43
C GLY A 35 -28.00 14.23 3.36
N GLY A 36 -28.50 14.23 4.61
CA GLY A 36 -27.99 13.36 5.68
C GLY A 36 -28.72 12.04 5.92
N GLU A 37 -29.94 11.88 5.44
CA GLU A 37 -30.75 10.69 5.79
C GLU A 37 -30.24 9.41 5.12
N GLY A 38 -30.22 8.30 5.88
CA GLY A 38 -29.85 6.96 5.38
C GLY A 38 -28.37 6.76 5.10
N ALA A 39 -27.51 7.71 5.44
CA ALA A 39 -26.08 7.60 5.22
C ALA A 39 -25.39 6.73 6.29
N LYS A 40 -24.45 5.88 5.85
CA LYS A 40 -23.61 5.06 6.71
C LYS A 40 -22.13 5.43 6.50
N ALA A 41 -21.37 5.45 7.58
CA ALA A 41 -19.94 5.74 7.55
C ALA A 41 -19.11 4.45 7.63
N TYR A 42 -17.98 4.44 6.92
CA TYR A 42 -17.07 3.31 6.78
C TYR A 42 -15.62 3.78 6.80
N PHE A 43 -14.73 2.85 7.07
CA PHE A 43 -13.29 3.08 6.99
C PHE A 43 -12.61 1.86 6.36
N ALA A 44 -11.64 2.08 5.50
CA ALA A 44 -10.66 1.08 5.08
C ALA A 44 -9.24 1.64 5.28
N PRO A 45 -8.31 0.82 5.83
CA PRO A 45 -6.95 1.26 6.11
C PRO A 45 -6.16 1.48 4.81
N GLY A 46 -5.02 2.18 4.92
CA GLY A 46 -3.88 2.00 4.05
C GLY A 46 -3.03 0.82 4.51
N ARG A 47 -1.94 0.55 3.80
CA ARG A 47 -1.00 -0.49 4.21
C ARG A 47 0.45 0.02 4.17
N VAL A 48 1.30 -0.62 4.93
CA VAL A 48 2.75 -0.59 4.73
C VAL A 48 3.24 -2.03 4.55
N ASN A 49 4.19 -2.24 3.66
CA ASN A 49 4.89 -3.52 3.59
C ASN A 49 6.19 -3.42 4.40
N MET A 50 6.31 -4.27 5.41
CA MET A 50 7.46 -4.24 6.33
C MET A 50 8.72 -4.77 5.63
N ILE A 51 8.57 -5.78 4.75
CA ILE A 51 9.61 -6.37 3.90
C ILE A 51 8.97 -7.26 2.83
N GLY A 52 9.69 -7.55 1.73
CA GLY A 52 9.17 -8.34 0.62
C GLY A 52 8.61 -7.46 -0.51
N GLU A 53 9.34 -6.42 -0.90
CA GLU A 53 8.93 -5.57 -2.02
C GLU A 53 9.20 -6.22 -3.36
N HIS A 54 8.23 -6.06 -4.28
CA HIS A 54 8.29 -6.59 -5.65
C HIS A 54 8.38 -8.11 -5.75
N THR A 55 7.97 -8.84 -4.71
CA THR A 55 7.91 -10.30 -4.71
C THR A 55 6.52 -10.84 -5.06
N ASP A 56 5.46 -10.05 -4.89
CA ASP A 56 4.07 -10.48 -5.02
C ASP A 56 3.63 -10.83 -6.45
N TYR A 57 4.24 -10.28 -7.47
CA TYR A 57 4.03 -10.69 -8.86
C TYR A 57 5.10 -11.67 -9.38
N ASN A 58 6.00 -12.10 -8.49
CA ASN A 58 7.04 -13.09 -8.74
C ASN A 58 6.79 -14.43 -8.02
N GLY A 59 5.61 -14.62 -7.41
CA GLY A 59 5.25 -15.81 -6.64
C GLY A 59 6.05 -15.95 -5.34
N GLY A 60 6.44 -14.84 -4.73
CA GLY A 60 7.17 -14.81 -3.47
C GLY A 60 6.30 -14.36 -2.29
N HIS A 61 6.93 -14.23 -1.13
CA HIS A 61 6.28 -13.80 0.10
C HIS A 61 6.35 -12.29 0.28
N VAL A 62 5.30 -11.73 0.87
CA VAL A 62 5.22 -10.35 1.34
C VAL A 62 4.87 -10.31 2.82
N PHE A 63 5.20 -9.21 3.49
CA PHE A 63 4.93 -9.07 4.93
C PHE A 63 4.29 -7.71 5.26
N PRO A 64 3.12 -7.40 4.67
CA PRO A 64 2.44 -6.15 4.92
C PRO A 64 1.62 -6.14 6.21
N CYS A 65 1.29 -4.92 6.68
CA CYS A 65 0.28 -4.70 7.71
C CYS A 65 -0.64 -3.53 7.34
N ALA A 66 -1.89 -3.61 7.81
CA ALA A 66 -2.85 -2.52 7.73
C ALA A 66 -2.45 -1.41 8.71
N LEU A 67 -2.75 -0.16 8.35
CA LEU A 67 -2.41 1.02 9.14
C LEU A 67 -3.65 1.62 9.81
N THR A 68 -3.44 2.44 10.84
CA THR A 68 -4.52 3.23 11.45
C THR A 68 -4.92 4.46 10.63
N ILE A 69 -4.15 4.80 9.58
CA ILE A 69 -4.52 5.78 8.56
C ILE A 69 -5.14 5.08 7.34
N GLY A 70 -6.09 5.74 6.66
CA GLY A 70 -6.84 5.09 5.59
C GLY A 70 -7.80 6.03 4.88
N THR A 71 -8.83 5.46 4.27
CA THR A 71 -9.90 6.16 3.59
C THR A 71 -11.20 6.03 4.38
N TYR A 72 -11.77 7.15 4.75
CA TYR A 72 -13.12 7.26 5.30
C TYR A 72 -14.10 7.41 4.15
N GLY A 73 -15.18 6.64 4.18
CA GLY A 73 -16.27 6.72 3.23
C GLY A 73 -17.61 6.94 3.91
N VAL A 74 -18.47 7.74 3.30
CA VAL A 74 -19.88 7.80 3.66
C VAL A 74 -20.69 7.48 2.42
N ALA A 75 -21.59 6.53 2.55
CA ALA A 75 -22.39 6.07 1.43
C ALA A 75 -23.88 5.99 1.77
N ARG A 76 -24.74 6.15 0.74
CA ARG A 76 -26.19 6.00 0.80
C ARG A 76 -26.69 5.37 -0.48
N LYS A 77 -27.58 4.38 -0.37
CA LYS A 77 -28.30 3.81 -1.52
C LYS A 77 -29.21 4.87 -2.17
N ARG A 78 -29.35 4.77 -3.47
CA ARG A 78 -30.32 5.53 -4.26
C ARG A 78 -31.45 4.62 -4.71
N GLU A 79 -32.51 5.21 -5.29
CA GLU A 79 -33.61 4.45 -5.91
C GLU A 79 -33.43 4.29 -7.44
N ASP A 80 -32.47 5.04 -8.01
CA ASP A 80 -32.13 5.03 -9.42
C ASP A 80 -30.75 4.36 -9.67
N LYS A 81 -30.29 4.30 -10.90
CA LYS A 81 -28.98 3.75 -11.29
C LYS A 81 -27.85 4.79 -11.26
N LYS A 82 -28.09 6.01 -10.79
CA LYS A 82 -27.07 7.06 -10.75
C LYS A 82 -26.03 6.78 -9.67
N LEU A 83 -24.79 7.14 -9.99
CA LEU A 83 -23.65 7.16 -9.08
C LEU A 83 -23.23 8.63 -8.92
N ARG A 84 -23.18 9.11 -7.68
CA ARG A 84 -22.67 10.44 -7.37
C ARG A 84 -21.50 10.32 -6.42
N PHE A 85 -20.37 10.85 -6.85
CA PHE A 85 -19.11 10.77 -6.13
C PHE A 85 -18.64 12.15 -5.70
N TYR A 86 -18.12 12.24 -4.48
CA TYR A 86 -17.49 13.45 -3.97
C TYR A 86 -16.27 13.07 -3.15
N SER A 87 -15.16 13.80 -3.32
CA SER A 87 -13.96 13.61 -2.53
C SER A 87 -13.53 14.89 -1.83
N MET A 88 -13.41 14.85 -0.50
CA MET A 88 -12.89 15.97 0.27
C MET A 88 -11.40 16.25 -0.03
N ASN A 89 -10.66 15.27 -0.56
CA ASN A 89 -9.28 15.47 -1.01
C ASN A 89 -9.20 16.24 -2.35
N PHE A 90 -10.30 16.23 -3.13
CA PHE A 90 -10.43 16.89 -4.43
C PHE A 90 -11.69 17.75 -4.47
N ASP A 91 -11.94 18.52 -3.40
CA ASP A 91 -13.14 19.36 -3.20
C ASP A 91 -13.45 20.29 -4.38
N HIS A 92 -12.42 20.80 -5.05
CA HIS A 92 -12.51 21.65 -6.22
C HIS A 92 -13.18 20.99 -7.44
N LEU A 93 -13.28 19.66 -7.48
CA LEU A 93 -13.98 18.94 -8.57
C LEU A 93 -15.49 18.86 -8.35
N GLY A 94 -15.99 19.17 -7.14
CA GLY A 94 -17.41 19.05 -6.81
C GLY A 94 -17.93 17.61 -6.90
N VAL A 95 -19.23 17.47 -7.14
CA VAL A 95 -19.91 16.19 -7.35
C VAL A 95 -19.68 15.70 -8.77
N ILE A 96 -19.15 14.50 -8.91
CA ILE A 96 -18.97 13.81 -10.19
C ILE A 96 -20.07 12.77 -10.33
N GLU A 97 -20.85 12.86 -11.42
CA GLU A 97 -21.95 11.93 -11.70
C GLU A 97 -21.54 10.86 -12.72
N SER A 98 -22.08 9.66 -12.55
CA SER A 98 -21.94 8.50 -13.44
C SER A 98 -23.19 7.62 -13.32
N SER A 99 -23.21 6.46 -13.99
CA SER A 99 -24.31 5.50 -13.92
C SER A 99 -23.78 4.07 -13.83
N LEU A 100 -24.54 3.18 -13.16
CA LEU A 100 -24.31 1.74 -13.21
C LEU A 100 -24.47 1.18 -14.65
N ASP A 101 -25.31 1.83 -15.47
CA ASP A 101 -25.54 1.39 -16.87
C ASP A 101 -24.34 1.70 -17.79
N ASP A 102 -23.34 2.47 -17.33
CA ASP A 102 -22.15 2.84 -18.10
C ASP A 102 -20.87 2.78 -17.23
N LEU A 103 -20.56 1.60 -16.76
CA LEU A 103 -19.32 1.33 -16.02
C LEU A 103 -18.15 1.11 -16.98
N LYS A 104 -17.57 2.22 -17.46
CA LYS A 104 -16.36 2.20 -18.31
C LYS A 104 -15.26 3.06 -17.70
N PRO A 105 -13.99 2.67 -17.89
CA PRO A 105 -12.88 3.54 -17.53
C PRO A 105 -12.90 4.79 -18.44
N ALA A 106 -12.71 5.95 -17.83
CA ALA A 106 -12.59 7.21 -18.54
C ALA A 106 -11.46 8.03 -17.94
N LYS A 107 -10.59 8.59 -18.78
CA LYS A 107 -9.43 9.37 -18.31
C LYS A 107 -9.86 10.59 -17.50
N GLU A 108 -10.94 11.23 -17.92
CA GLU A 108 -11.53 12.41 -17.28
C GLU A 108 -12.20 12.09 -15.93
N ALA A 109 -12.57 10.81 -15.71
CA ALA A 109 -13.18 10.36 -14.47
C ALA A 109 -12.20 10.38 -13.27
N GLY A 110 -10.89 10.40 -13.55
CA GLY A 110 -9.85 10.47 -12.53
C GLY A 110 -10.05 9.41 -11.44
N TRP A 111 -10.07 9.84 -10.18
CA TRP A 111 -10.16 8.94 -9.03
C TRP A 111 -11.47 8.12 -8.96
N THR A 112 -12.55 8.57 -9.64
CA THR A 112 -13.83 7.82 -9.63
C THR A 112 -13.76 6.51 -10.43
N ASN A 113 -12.71 6.30 -11.21
CA ASN A 113 -12.46 5.01 -11.84
C ASN A 113 -12.25 3.88 -10.83
N TYR A 114 -11.69 4.14 -9.65
CA TYR A 114 -11.50 3.12 -8.62
C TYR A 114 -12.82 2.54 -8.10
N PRO A 115 -13.77 3.34 -7.57
CA PRO A 115 -15.07 2.78 -7.16
C PRO A 115 -15.89 2.23 -8.33
N LYS A 116 -15.85 2.84 -9.52
CA LYS A 116 -16.54 2.29 -10.71
C LYS A 116 -15.95 0.93 -11.14
N GLY A 117 -14.63 0.80 -11.12
CA GLY A 117 -13.94 -0.44 -11.45
C GLY A 117 -14.32 -1.59 -10.52
N VAL A 118 -14.47 -1.30 -9.21
CA VAL A 118 -14.94 -2.30 -8.24
C VAL A 118 -16.38 -2.71 -8.53
N MET A 119 -17.28 -1.77 -8.79
CA MET A 119 -18.67 -2.08 -9.17
C MET A 119 -18.72 -2.95 -10.43
N TRP A 120 -17.96 -2.59 -11.45
CA TRP A 120 -17.80 -3.37 -12.67
C TRP A 120 -17.25 -4.78 -12.38
N ALA A 121 -16.28 -4.91 -11.49
CA ALA A 121 -15.70 -6.21 -11.13
C ALA A 121 -16.69 -7.09 -10.36
N PHE A 122 -17.56 -6.52 -9.52
CA PHE A 122 -18.67 -7.23 -8.88
C PHE A 122 -19.64 -7.77 -9.93
N GLU A 123 -20.07 -6.97 -10.89
CA GLU A 123 -20.96 -7.42 -11.98
C GLU A 123 -20.33 -8.52 -12.83
N LYS A 124 -19.03 -8.43 -13.14
CA LYS A 124 -18.30 -9.48 -13.87
C LYS A 124 -18.26 -10.81 -13.11
N ARG A 125 -18.37 -10.79 -11.79
CA ARG A 125 -18.47 -11.98 -10.94
C ARG A 125 -19.91 -12.44 -10.68
N GLY A 126 -20.91 -11.80 -11.33
CA GLY A 126 -22.32 -12.17 -11.23
C GLY A 126 -23.07 -11.56 -10.04
N TYR A 127 -22.48 -10.60 -9.35
CA TYR A 127 -23.18 -9.84 -8.31
C TYR A 127 -23.95 -8.69 -8.95
N GLU A 128 -25.27 -8.77 -8.96
CA GLU A 128 -26.13 -7.72 -9.49
C GLU A 128 -26.22 -6.55 -8.49
N ILE A 129 -25.84 -5.34 -8.93
CA ILE A 129 -25.99 -4.11 -8.14
C ILE A 129 -27.33 -3.46 -8.50
N PRO A 130 -28.36 -3.56 -7.64
CA PRO A 130 -29.73 -3.22 -8.02
C PRO A 130 -29.99 -1.73 -8.15
N CYS A 131 -29.22 -0.88 -7.46
CA CYS A 131 -29.38 0.56 -7.48
C CYS A 131 -28.05 1.30 -7.30
N GLY A 132 -28.01 2.55 -7.71
CA GLY A 132 -26.87 3.43 -7.54
C GLY A 132 -26.65 3.90 -6.09
N MET A 133 -25.68 4.76 -5.91
CA MET A 133 -25.33 5.29 -4.59
C MET A 133 -24.75 6.70 -4.66
N ASP A 134 -24.88 7.41 -3.55
CA ASP A 134 -24.07 8.58 -3.23
C ASP A 134 -22.88 8.13 -2.41
N LEU A 135 -21.67 8.51 -2.78
CA LEU A 135 -20.43 8.14 -2.11
C LEU A 135 -19.53 9.36 -1.90
N LEU A 136 -19.24 9.67 -0.64
CA LEU A 136 -18.24 10.66 -0.26
C LEU A 136 -17.01 9.94 0.28
N LEU A 137 -15.82 10.35 -0.14
CA LEU A 137 -14.53 9.85 0.32
C LEU A 137 -13.68 10.95 0.95
N ASN A 138 -12.94 10.59 1.99
CA ASN A 138 -11.89 11.42 2.58
C ASN A 138 -10.72 10.55 3.06
N GLY A 139 -9.60 10.62 2.37
CA GLY A 139 -8.37 9.91 2.74
C GLY A 139 -7.45 10.75 3.61
N ASN A 140 -6.92 10.19 4.69
CA ASN A 140 -5.79 10.75 5.43
C ASN A 140 -4.46 10.04 5.09
N ILE A 141 -4.48 9.15 4.10
CA ILE A 141 -3.27 8.63 3.45
C ILE A 141 -2.67 9.77 2.61
N PRO A 142 -1.37 10.04 2.69
CA PRO A 142 -0.73 11.04 1.83
C PRO A 142 -0.92 10.68 0.35
N ASN A 143 -1.33 11.65 -0.46
CA ASN A 143 -1.52 11.44 -1.89
C ASN A 143 -0.20 11.07 -2.58
N GLY A 144 -0.22 9.99 -3.36
CA GLY A 144 0.98 9.54 -4.08
C GLY A 144 2.09 8.95 -3.21
N SER A 145 1.81 8.66 -1.95
CA SER A 145 2.80 8.16 -0.98
C SER A 145 3.22 6.71 -1.17
N GLY A 146 2.52 5.94 -2.00
CA GLY A 146 2.76 4.50 -2.09
C GLY A 146 2.22 3.69 -0.92
N LEU A 147 1.34 4.26 -0.08
CA LEU A 147 0.64 3.58 1.02
C LEU A 147 -0.73 3.02 0.60
N SER A 148 -0.91 2.78 -0.71
CA SER A 148 -2.07 2.11 -1.32
C SER A 148 -3.40 2.81 -1.13
N SER A 149 -3.46 4.10 -1.43
CA SER A 149 -4.72 4.84 -1.41
C SER A 149 -5.75 4.31 -2.43
N SER A 150 -5.31 3.83 -3.61
CA SER A 150 -6.18 3.17 -4.60
C SER A 150 -6.81 1.91 -4.03
N ALA A 151 -6.01 0.98 -3.54
CA ALA A 151 -6.49 -0.27 -2.96
C ALA A 151 -7.38 -0.03 -1.72
N SER A 152 -7.10 1.02 -0.93
CA SER A 152 -7.97 1.45 0.18
C SER A 152 -9.37 1.85 -0.30
N VAL A 153 -9.47 2.64 -1.38
CA VAL A 153 -10.75 3.00 -2.01
C VAL A 153 -11.43 1.78 -2.62
N GLU A 154 -10.70 0.89 -3.27
CA GLU A 154 -11.24 -0.32 -3.89
C GLU A 154 -11.84 -1.26 -2.84
N VAL A 155 -11.08 -1.60 -1.80
CA VAL A 155 -11.56 -2.48 -0.72
C VAL A 155 -12.71 -1.83 0.04
N LEU A 156 -12.65 -0.52 0.31
CA LEU A 156 -13.73 0.23 0.93
C LEU A 156 -15.02 0.15 0.11
N THR A 157 -14.93 0.36 -1.20
CA THR A 157 -16.08 0.28 -2.10
C THR A 157 -16.68 -1.11 -2.11
N GLY A 158 -15.86 -2.15 -2.22
CA GLY A 158 -16.32 -3.54 -2.16
C GLY A 158 -16.98 -3.88 -0.82
N PHE A 159 -16.41 -3.39 0.28
CA PHE A 159 -16.99 -3.57 1.62
C PHE A 159 -18.36 -2.87 1.76
N ILE A 160 -18.52 -1.66 1.21
CA ILE A 160 -19.79 -0.94 1.17
C ILE A 160 -20.83 -1.71 0.36
N LEU A 161 -20.47 -2.22 -0.82
CA LEU A 161 -21.36 -3.02 -1.67
C LEU A 161 -21.83 -4.29 -0.93
N ARG A 162 -20.90 -4.99 -0.28
CA ARG A 162 -21.21 -6.16 0.55
C ARG A 162 -22.22 -5.82 1.65
N ASP A 163 -21.99 -4.75 2.41
CA ASP A 163 -22.89 -4.33 3.50
C ASP A 163 -24.24 -3.87 2.95
N PHE A 164 -24.27 -3.16 1.85
CA PHE A 164 -25.50 -2.61 1.28
C PHE A 164 -26.42 -3.69 0.71
N PHE A 165 -25.86 -4.66 0.01
CA PHE A 165 -26.65 -5.61 -0.77
C PHE A 165 -26.63 -7.03 -0.20
N GLY A 166 -25.91 -7.24 0.90
CA GLY A 166 -25.83 -8.54 1.56
C GLY A 166 -25.12 -9.59 0.72
N PHE A 167 -24.16 -9.19 -0.09
CA PHE A 167 -23.41 -10.13 -0.93
C PHE A 167 -22.55 -11.07 -0.09
N ASP A 168 -22.60 -12.36 -0.42
CA ASP A 168 -21.72 -13.38 0.18
C ASP A 168 -20.31 -13.29 -0.45
N VAL A 169 -19.53 -12.37 0.06
CA VAL A 169 -18.17 -12.06 -0.39
C VAL A 169 -17.26 -12.02 0.82
N SER A 170 -16.26 -12.88 0.86
CA SER A 170 -15.25 -12.88 1.94
C SER A 170 -14.31 -11.67 1.85
N ASN A 171 -13.53 -11.39 2.90
CA ASN A 171 -12.49 -10.36 2.82
C ASN A 171 -11.41 -10.70 1.77
N GLN A 172 -11.08 -11.98 1.63
CA GLN A 172 -10.15 -12.42 0.58
C GLN A 172 -10.73 -12.18 -0.81
N ASP A 173 -12.03 -12.41 -1.02
CA ASP A 173 -12.69 -12.07 -2.29
C ASP A 173 -12.69 -10.57 -2.55
N LEU A 174 -12.87 -9.73 -1.52
CA LEU A 174 -12.75 -8.27 -1.67
C LEU A 174 -11.37 -7.87 -2.19
N ALA A 175 -10.30 -8.51 -1.70
CA ALA A 175 -8.95 -8.28 -2.19
C ALA A 175 -8.80 -8.67 -3.66
N LEU A 176 -9.29 -9.86 -4.04
CA LEU A 176 -9.25 -10.36 -5.42
C LEU A 176 -10.10 -9.51 -6.39
N ILE A 177 -11.23 -9.00 -5.92
CA ILE A 177 -12.08 -8.10 -6.71
C ILE A 177 -11.37 -6.75 -6.91
N GLY A 178 -10.75 -6.19 -5.88
CA GLY A 178 -9.98 -4.95 -5.96
C GLY A 178 -8.82 -5.09 -6.95
N GLN A 179 -8.00 -6.14 -6.82
CA GLN A 179 -6.91 -6.40 -7.77
C GLN A 179 -7.43 -6.59 -9.21
N TYR A 180 -8.53 -7.32 -9.40
CA TYR A 180 -9.12 -7.52 -10.71
C TYR A 180 -9.58 -6.18 -11.34
N SER A 181 -10.15 -5.29 -10.52
CA SER A 181 -10.50 -3.93 -10.91
C SER A 181 -9.27 -3.11 -11.31
N GLU A 182 -8.21 -3.12 -10.49
CA GLU A 182 -6.98 -2.37 -10.77
C GLU A 182 -6.34 -2.83 -12.10
N ASN A 183 -6.24 -4.15 -12.30
CA ASN A 183 -5.59 -4.72 -13.47
C ASN A 183 -6.40 -4.55 -14.77
N ASN A 184 -7.72 -4.78 -14.72
CA ASN A 184 -8.55 -4.90 -15.93
C ASN A 184 -9.40 -3.65 -16.24
N PHE A 185 -9.67 -2.82 -15.23
CA PHE A 185 -10.43 -1.59 -15.43
C PHE A 185 -9.52 -0.36 -15.41
N ASN A 186 -8.58 -0.28 -14.46
CA ASN A 186 -7.63 0.84 -14.35
C ASN A 186 -6.36 0.64 -15.18
N GLY A 187 -6.03 -0.59 -15.58
CA GLY A 187 -4.91 -0.91 -16.47
C GLY A 187 -3.54 -0.92 -15.78
N VAL A 188 -3.49 -1.09 -14.47
CA VAL A 188 -2.25 -1.21 -13.69
C VAL A 188 -2.02 -2.67 -13.32
N ASN A 189 -0.96 -3.29 -13.84
CA ASN A 189 -0.63 -4.69 -13.61
C ASN A 189 -0.01 -4.91 -12.22
N CYS A 190 -0.76 -4.62 -11.15
CA CYS A 190 -0.30 -4.82 -9.78
C CYS A 190 -0.36 -6.29 -9.32
N GLY A 191 0.44 -6.63 -8.30
CA GLY A 191 0.26 -7.85 -7.50
C GLY A 191 -0.93 -7.74 -6.56
N ILE A 192 -1.11 -8.76 -5.69
CA ILE A 192 -2.27 -8.83 -4.79
C ILE A 192 -2.02 -8.14 -3.43
N MET A 193 -0.77 -7.85 -3.09
CA MET A 193 -0.34 -7.46 -1.75
C MET A 193 -1.18 -6.33 -1.15
N ASP A 194 -1.45 -5.28 -1.92
CA ASP A 194 -2.07 -4.05 -1.43
C ASP A 194 -3.50 -4.29 -0.98
N GLN A 195 -4.31 -4.86 -1.85
CA GLN A 195 -5.71 -5.16 -1.57
C GLN A 195 -5.84 -6.23 -0.48
N PHE A 196 -4.94 -7.25 -0.49
CA PHE A 196 -4.94 -8.30 0.51
C PHE A 196 -4.62 -7.76 1.91
N ALA A 197 -3.58 -6.94 2.04
CA ALA A 197 -3.19 -6.33 3.30
C ALA A 197 -4.30 -5.47 3.91
N ILE A 198 -5.02 -4.73 3.06
CA ILE A 198 -6.12 -3.86 3.48
C ILE A 198 -7.35 -4.66 3.86
N ALA A 199 -7.75 -5.63 3.04
CA ALA A 199 -8.95 -6.43 3.27
C ALA A 199 -8.81 -7.38 4.46
N MET A 200 -7.61 -7.97 4.65
CA MET A 200 -7.31 -8.98 5.66
C MET A 200 -6.62 -8.42 6.90
N GLY A 201 -6.46 -7.10 7.01
CA GLY A 201 -5.77 -6.45 8.13
C GLY A 201 -6.29 -6.91 9.49
N LYS A 202 -5.37 -7.13 10.45
CA LYS A 202 -5.66 -7.51 11.83
C LYS A 202 -4.81 -6.66 12.77
N GLU A 203 -5.46 -6.03 13.74
CA GLU A 203 -4.80 -5.15 14.70
C GLU A 203 -3.58 -5.84 15.36
N GLY A 204 -2.47 -5.13 15.40
CA GLY A 204 -1.22 -5.60 15.98
C GLY A 204 -0.51 -6.72 15.23
N HIS A 205 -0.96 -7.09 14.03
CA HIS A 205 -0.37 -8.19 13.25
C HIS A 205 -0.01 -7.73 11.84
N ALA A 206 1.10 -8.23 11.34
CA ALA A 206 1.38 -8.27 9.91
C ALA A 206 0.91 -9.60 9.31
N ILE A 207 0.79 -9.63 8.00
CA ILE A 207 0.33 -10.79 7.22
C ILE A 207 1.55 -11.36 6.50
N PHE A 208 1.97 -12.55 6.86
CA PHE A 208 2.95 -13.29 6.07
C PHE A 208 2.17 -14.04 4.99
N LEU A 209 2.21 -13.52 3.77
CA LEU A 209 1.43 -14.00 2.63
C LEU A 209 2.35 -14.63 1.59
N ASP A 210 2.08 -15.87 1.23
CA ASP A 210 2.59 -16.50 0.02
C ASP A 210 1.70 -16.08 -1.16
N THR A 211 2.26 -15.37 -2.11
CA THR A 211 1.47 -14.85 -3.24
C THR A 211 1.29 -15.86 -4.37
N ALA A 212 1.94 -17.02 -4.30
CA ALA A 212 1.78 -18.09 -5.28
C ALA A 212 0.45 -18.84 -5.12
N ASP A 213 0.00 -19.05 -3.86
CA ASP A 213 -1.24 -19.79 -3.56
C ASP A 213 -2.21 -19.05 -2.64
N LEU A 214 -1.85 -17.84 -2.20
CA LEU A 214 -2.57 -16.99 -1.27
C LEU A 214 -2.73 -17.59 0.15
N SER A 215 -1.92 -18.56 0.50
CA SER A 215 -1.81 -19.01 1.88
C SER A 215 -1.16 -17.92 2.74
N PHE A 216 -1.64 -17.75 3.96
CA PHE A 216 -1.13 -16.70 4.82
C PHE A 216 -1.22 -17.07 6.30
N GLU A 217 -0.40 -16.41 7.10
CA GLU A 217 -0.48 -16.44 8.55
C GLU A 217 -0.39 -15.03 9.14
N TYR A 218 -1.02 -14.82 10.29
CA TYR A 218 -0.86 -13.59 11.06
C TYR A 218 0.32 -13.70 11.99
N ALA A 219 1.32 -12.84 11.80
CA ALA A 219 2.45 -12.72 12.70
C ALA A 219 2.27 -11.48 13.61
N PRO A 220 2.24 -11.65 14.93
CA PRO A 220 2.13 -10.52 15.85
C PRO A 220 3.39 -9.64 15.76
N ILE A 221 3.20 -8.35 15.63
CA ILE A 221 4.28 -7.36 15.65
C ILE A 221 4.38 -6.78 17.05
N LYS A 222 5.35 -7.25 17.82
CA LYS A 222 5.64 -6.75 19.18
C LYS A 222 6.87 -5.86 19.13
N LEU A 223 6.65 -4.56 19.04
CA LEU A 223 7.69 -3.54 19.06
C LEU A 223 7.76 -2.93 20.46
N GLU A 224 8.40 -3.64 21.41
CA GLU A 224 8.62 -3.10 22.74
C GLU A 224 9.50 -1.83 22.66
N ASN A 225 8.99 -0.70 23.17
CA ASN A 225 9.69 0.58 23.15
C ASN A 225 10.12 1.09 21.77
N ALA A 226 9.44 0.66 20.69
CA ALA A 226 9.65 1.15 19.34
C ALA A 226 8.32 1.38 18.61
N LYS A 227 8.34 2.20 17.56
CA LYS A 227 7.18 2.52 16.71
C LYS A 227 7.56 2.40 15.24
N ILE A 228 6.53 2.23 14.42
CA ILE A 228 6.65 2.34 12.96
C ILE A 228 6.53 3.82 12.60
N VAL A 229 7.56 4.34 11.91
CA VAL A 229 7.57 5.70 11.40
C VAL A 229 7.67 5.64 9.89
N ILE A 230 6.72 6.27 9.22
CA ILE A 230 6.68 6.39 7.76
C ILE A 230 7.15 7.80 7.40
N ALA A 231 8.12 7.90 6.50
CA ALA A 231 8.55 9.18 5.94
C ALA A 231 8.18 9.24 4.46
N CYS A 232 7.33 10.20 4.09
CA CYS A 232 6.89 10.42 2.71
C CYS A 232 7.79 11.44 2.03
N SER A 233 8.38 11.06 0.92
CA SER A 233 9.32 11.90 0.17
C SER A 233 8.69 13.15 -0.44
N ASN A 234 7.37 13.19 -0.60
CA ASN A 234 6.63 14.25 -1.31
C ASN A 234 7.10 14.47 -2.76
N LYS A 235 7.83 13.51 -3.33
CA LYS A 235 8.17 13.51 -4.75
C LYS A 235 6.88 13.42 -5.57
N LYS A 236 6.68 14.36 -6.49
CA LYS A 236 5.57 14.29 -7.44
C LYS A 236 5.75 13.07 -8.34
N ARG A 237 4.75 12.20 -8.39
CA ARG A 237 4.75 11.04 -9.29
C ARG A 237 4.82 11.51 -10.75
N GLY A 238 5.77 10.95 -11.48
CA GLY A 238 5.91 11.12 -12.91
C GLY A 238 5.58 9.81 -13.63
N LEU A 239 6.55 9.21 -14.31
CA LEU A 239 6.43 7.96 -15.07
C LEU A 239 6.50 6.69 -14.20
N GLY A 240 6.06 6.74 -12.93
CA GLY A 240 6.18 5.60 -11.99
C GLY A 240 5.49 4.34 -12.47
N ASP A 241 4.28 4.45 -13.01
CA ASP A 241 3.51 3.29 -13.47
C ASP A 241 4.16 2.58 -14.67
N SER A 242 4.76 3.34 -15.60
CA SER A 242 5.51 2.76 -16.73
C SER A 242 6.77 2.04 -16.27
N LYS A 243 7.46 2.60 -15.28
CA LYS A 243 8.66 2.00 -14.68
C LYS A 243 8.34 0.74 -13.87
N TYR A 244 7.20 0.71 -13.17
CA TYR A 244 6.73 -0.47 -12.47
C TYR A 244 6.46 -1.62 -13.45
N ASN A 245 5.75 -1.35 -14.54
CA ASN A 245 5.47 -2.34 -15.58
C ASN A 245 6.76 -2.83 -16.27
N GLU A 246 7.76 -1.95 -16.45
CA GLU A 246 9.08 -2.32 -16.95
C GLU A 246 9.77 -3.35 -16.02
N ARG A 247 9.80 -3.11 -14.70
CA ARG A 247 10.37 -4.04 -13.71
C ARG A 247 9.68 -5.40 -13.74
N ARG A 248 8.36 -5.40 -13.83
CA ARG A 248 7.58 -6.63 -13.94
C ARG A 248 7.94 -7.40 -15.20
N SER A 249 7.99 -6.75 -16.37
CA SER A 249 8.37 -7.36 -17.65
C SER A 249 9.80 -7.91 -17.64
N GLU A 250 10.75 -7.20 -17.00
CA GLU A 250 12.13 -7.68 -16.81
C GLU A 250 12.17 -9.00 -16.02
N CYS A 251 11.38 -9.10 -14.94
CA CYS A 251 11.26 -10.32 -14.12
C CYS A 251 10.57 -11.46 -14.89
N GLU A 252 9.47 -11.19 -15.59
CA GLU A 252 8.75 -12.18 -16.39
C GLU A 252 9.63 -12.77 -17.49
N THR A 253 10.46 -11.91 -18.13
CA THR A 253 11.43 -12.36 -19.13
C THR A 253 12.53 -13.22 -18.50
N ALA A 254 13.09 -12.80 -17.35
CA ALA A 254 14.08 -13.58 -16.63
C ALA A 254 13.53 -14.95 -16.19
N LEU A 255 12.28 -15.01 -15.71
CA LEU A 255 11.60 -16.25 -15.37
C LEU A 255 11.51 -17.19 -16.57
N ALA A 256 11.05 -16.69 -17.74
CA ALA A 256 10.94 -17.46 -18.95
C ALA A 256 12.30 -18.04 -19.42
N GLU A 257 13.38 -17.27 -19.25
CA GLU A 257 14.74 -17.73 -19.55
C GLU A 257 15.20 -18.82 -18.57
N LEU A 258 14.93 -18.69 -17.25
CA LEU A 258 15.25 -19.70 -16.24
C LEU A 258 14.43 -20.99 -16.43
N GLN A 259 13.18 -20.90 -16.84
CA GLN A 259 12.31 -22.06 -17.11
C GLN A 259 12.85 -22.96 -18.22
N THR A 260 13.81 -22.53 -19.02
CA THR A 260 14.49 -23.38 -20.02
C THR A 260 15.45 -24.39 -19.38
N VAL A 261 15.86 -24.19 -18.12
CA VAL A 261 16.88 -24.99 -17.43
C VAL A 261 16.41 -25.55 -16.09
N ILE A 262 15.34 -25.03 -15.50
CA ILE A 262 14.77 -25.47 -14.22
C ILE A 262 13.26 -25.33 -14.23
N GLY A 263 12.57 -26.32 -13.64
CA GLY A 263 11.09 -26.33 -13.53
C GLY A 263 10.62 -25.48 -12.35
N ILE A 264 10.24 -24.23 -12.60
CA ILE A 264 9.70 -23.28 -11.62
C ILE A 264 8.48 -22.58 -12.21
N ASN A 265 7.56 -22.10 -11.34
CA ASN A 265 6.39 -21.32 -11.75
C ASN A 265 6.60 -19.81 -11.53
N GLY A 266 7.46 -19.44 -10.56
CA GLY A 266 7.79 -18.07 -10.22
C GLY A 266 9.24 -17.95 -9.73
N LEU A 267 9.78 -16.74 -9.70
CA LEU A 267 11.11 -16.50 -9.12
C LEU A 267 11.15 -16.81 -7.64
N GLY A 268 10.00 -16.72 -6.94
CA GLY A 268 9.86 -17.08 -5.54
C GLY A 268 10.09 -18.56 -5.23
N ASP A 269 10.01 -19.45 -6.22
CA ASP A 269 10.27 -20.88 -6.06
C ASP A 269 11.76 -21.18 -5.84
N LEU A 270 12.66 -20.23 -6.19
CA LEU A 270 14.09 -20.44 -6.12
C LEU A 270 14.68 -20.15 -4.74
N THR A 271 15.60 -21.00 -4.32
CA THR A 271 16.56 -20.65 -3.27
C THR A 271 17.69 -19.78 -3.85
N GLU A 272 18.43 -19.07 -2.96
CA GLU A 272 19.61 -18.31 -3.35
C GLU A 272 20.65 -19.20 -4.10
N GLU A 273 20.89 -20.42 -3.61
CA GLU A 273 21.82 -21.39 -4.21
C GLU A 273 21.37 -21.84 -5.61
N GLN A 274 20.08 -22.13 -5.78
CA GLN A 274 19.53 -22.48 -7.09
C GLN A 274 19.65 -21.33 -8.08
N PHE A 275 19.34 -20.10 -7.63
CA PHE A 275 19.51 -18.91 -8.46
C PHE A 275 20.97 -18.75 -8.91
N GLU A 276 21.95 -18.82 -8.00
CA GLU A 276 23.36 -18.72 -8.34
C GLU A 276 23.81 -19.81 -9.34
N THR A 277 23.23 -21.00 -9.24
CA THR A 277 23.52 -22.12 -10.15
C THR A 277 23.00 -21.87 -11.57
N TYR A 278 21.77 -21.32 -11.70
CA TYR A 278 21.06 -21.24 -12.99
C TYR A 278 21.02 -19.83 -13.59
N LYS A 279 21.49 -18.79 -12.90
CA LYS A 279 21.41 -17.39 -13.37
C LYS A 279 22.07 -17.13 -14.73
N SER A 280 23.02 -17.97 -15.14
CA SER A 280 23.66 -17.88 -16.47
C SER A 280 22.70 -18.15 -17.64
N ALA A 281 21.52 -18.71 -17.39
CA ALA A 281 20.48 -18.85 -18.39
C ALA A 281 19.80 -17.50 -18.75
N ILE A 282 19.87 -16.52 -17.86
CA ILE A 282 19.37 -15.16 -18.07
C ILE A 282 20.38 -14.43 -18.97
N LYS A 283 19.92 -13.92 -20.11
CA LYS A 283 20.79 -13.37 -21.17
C LYS A 283 21.20 -11.93 -20.98
N ASP A 284 20.60 -11.23 -20.03
CA ASP A 284 20.82 -9.79 -19.81
C ASP A 284 21.15 -9.51 -18.36
N GLU A 285 22.24 -8.78 -18.11
CA GLU A 285 22.74 -8.45 -16.78
C GLU A 285 21.74 -7.65 -15.93
N THR A 286 20.91 -6.81 -16.55
CA THR A 286 19.87 -6.07 -15.84
C THR A 286 18.82 -7.05 -15.34
N ARG A 287 18.37 -7.97 -16.19
CA ARG A 287 17.42 -9.02 -15.78
C ARG A 287 17.99 -9.96 -14.72
N VAL A 288 19.30 -10.27 -14.76
CA VAL A 288 19.97 -11.02 -13.69
C VAL A 288 19.81 -10.28 -12.36
N ARG A 289 20.06 -8.96 -12.32
CA ARG A 289 19.90 -8.18 -11.08
C ARG A 289 18.45 -8.14 -10.62
N ARG A 290 17.47 -7.98 -11.52
CA ARG A 290 16.03 -8.01 -11.17
C ARG A 290 15.62 -9.34 -10.56
N ALA A 291 15.97 -10.45 -11.23
CA ALA A 291 15.69 -11.79 -10.72
C ALA A 291 16.41 -12.07 -9.40
N LYS A 292 17.66 -11.64 -9.27
CA LYS A 292 18.41 -11.72 -8.00
C LYS A 292 17.65 -11.04 -6.87
N HIS A 293 17.19 -9.79 -7.09
CA HIS A 293 16.40 -9.10 -6.08
C HIS A 293 15.17 -9.94 -5.68
N ALA A 294 14.37 -10.39 -6.65
CA ALA A 294 13.13 -11.14 -6.37
C ALA A 294 13.39 -12.39 -5.55
N VAL A 295 14.41 -13.19 -5.91
CA VAL A 295 14.77 -14.42 -5.19
C VAL A 295 15.30 -14.12 -3.79
N TYR A 296 16.25 -13.20 -3.68
CA TYR A 296 16.90 -12.88 -2.40
C TYR A 296 15.95 -12.13 -1.45
N GLU A 297 15.07 -11.26 -1.99
CA GLU A 297 14.05 -10.58 -1.19
C GLU A 297 13.02 -11.56 -0.63
N ASN A 298 12.60 -12.55 -1.42
CA ASN A 298 11.74 -13.62 -0.94
C ASN A 298 12.38 -14.38 0.24
N GLN A 299 13.64 -14.81 0.10
CA GLN A 299 14.37 -15.49 1.18
C GLN A 299 14.59 -14.58 2.39
N ARG A 300 14.83 -13.30 2.16
CA ARG A 300 14.98 -12.28 3.20
C ARG A 300 13.69 -12.08 3.98
N THR A 301 12.55 -12.09 3.30
CA THR A 301 11.22 -11.96 3.92
C THR A 301 10.94 -13.13 4.84
N ILE A 302 11.20 -14.35 4.41
CA ILE A 302 11.05 -15.56 5.24
C ILE A 302 11.92 -15.45 6.50
N LYS A 303 13.20 -15.12 6.35
CA LYS A 303 14.14 -14.92 7.47
C LYS A 303 13.68 -13.80 8.42
N ALA A 304 13.09 -12.73 7.89
CA ALA A 304 12.60 -11.60 8.68
C ALA A 304 11.40 -11.96 9.55
N VAL A 305 10.47 -12.75 9.02
CA VAL A 305 9.32 -13.24 9.79
C VAL A 305 9.78 -14.16 10.93
N GLU A 306 10.73 -15.06 10.67
CA GLU A 306 11.32 -15.91 11.70
C GLU A 306 12.05 -15.11 12.79
N ALA A 307 12.75 -14.03 12.41
CA ALA A 307 13.39 -13.13 13.38
C ALA A 307 12.35 -12.51 14.32
N LEU A 308 11.23 -12.01 13.80
CA LEU A 308 10.16 -11.45 14.62
C LEU A 308 9.45 -12.49 15.49
N LYS A 309 9.23 -13.72 15.01
CA LYS A 309 8.67 -14.83 15.80
C LYS A 309 9.57 -15.15 17.01
N ASN A 310 10.88 -14.96 16.85
CA ASN A 310 11.87 -15.16 17.91
C ASN A 310 12.15 -13.87 18.73
N ASN A 311 11.38 -12.81 18.55
CA ASN A 311 11.58 -11.47 19.15
C ASN A 311 12.96 -10.85 18.85
N ASP A 312 13.62 -11.23 17.76
CA ASP A 312 14.88 -10.64 17.30
C ASP A 312 14.61 -9.45 16.37
N VAL A 313 14.19 -8.34 16.98
CA VAL A 313 13.87 -7.09 16.27
C VAL A 313 15.11 -6.47 15.63
N GLU A 314 16.30 -6.69 16.22
CA GLU A 314 17.55 -6.18 15.67
C GLU A 314 17.95 -6.91 14.37
N LEU A 315 17.77 -8.23 14.29
CA LEU A 315 17.96 -8.98 13.05
C LEU A 315 16.93 -8.55 12.00
N PHE A 316 15.68 -8.36 12.41
CA PHE A 316 14.63 -7.84 11.50
C PHE A 316 15.03 -6.50 10.89
N GLY A 317 15.53 -5.55 11.69
CA GLY A 317 16.01 -4.26 11.22
C GLY A 317 17.18 -4.37 10.23
N LYS A 318 18.14 -5.27 10.47
CA LYS A 318 19.25 -5.55 9.54
C LYS A 318 18.74 -6.09 8.21
N LEU A 319 17.71 -6.95 8.23
CA LEU A 319 17.09 -7.49 7.02
C LEU A 319 16.32 -6.40 6.26
N MET A 320 15.64 -5.46 6.95
CA MET A 320 15.05 -4.28 6.32
C MET A 320 16.11 -3.43 5.59
N ASN A 321 17.25 -3.17 6.23
CA ASN A 321 18.33 -2.39 5.64
C ASN A 321 18.92 -3.09 4.40
N ALA A 322 19.13 -4.41 4.47
CA ALA A 322 19.59 -5.21 3.34
C ALA A 322 18.58 -5.22 2.18
N SER A 323 17.28 -5.23 2.48
CA SER A 323 16.21 -5.08 1.49
C SER A 323 16.32 -3.76 0.74
N HIS A 324 16.52 -2.62 1.46
CA HIS A 324 16.68 -1.33 0.82
C HIS A 324 17.88 -1.30 -0.13
N THR A 325 19.02 -1.83 0.32
CA THR A 325 20.24 -1.92 -0.51
C THR A 325 19.99 -2.70 -1.81
N SER A 326 19.26 -3.82 -1.74
CA SER A 326 18.90 -4.60 -2.93
C SER A 326 17.92 -3.85 -3.84
N LEU A 327 16.94 -3.13 -3.27
CA LEU A 327 16.03 -2.26 -4.02
C LEU A 327 16.74 -1.12 -4.74
N GLN A 328 17.81 -0.57 -4.13
CA GLN A 328 18.61 0.48 -4.68
C GLN A 328 19.50 0.00 -5.83
N TYR A 329 20.25 -1.09 -5.64
CA TYR A 329 21.30 -1.50 -6.57
C TYR A 329 20.90 -2.64 -7.51
N ASP A 330 20.13 -3.62 -7.03
CA ASP A 330 19.69 -4.73 -7.86
C ASP A 330 18.39 -4.42 -8.60
N TYR A 331 17.44 -3.72 -7.96
CA TYR A 331 16.12 -3.45 -8.54
C TYR A 331 15.97 -2.03 -9.14
N GLU A 332 16.74 -1.06 -8.65
CA GLU A 332 16.80 0.34 -9.12
C GLU A 332 15.43 1.03 -9.11
N VAL A 333 14.75 0.98 -7.97
CA VAL A 333 13.40 1.56 -7.76
C VAL A 333 13.36 2.66 -6.70
N THR A 334 14.47 2.94 -6.00
CA THR A 334 14.49 3.87 -4.88
C THR A 334 14.59 5.33 -5.33
N GLY A 335 15.70 5.72 -5.93
CA GLY A 335 15.99 7.09 -6.33
C GLY A 335 16.47 7.96 -5.16
N VAL A 336 17.02 9.12 -5.50
CA VAL A 336 17.74 9.99 -4.54
C VAL A 336 16.91 10.41 -3.33
N GLU A 337 15.59 10.58 -3.49
CA GLU A 337 14.71 11.00 -2.40
C GLU A 337 14.56 9.90 -1.34
N LEU A 338 14.28 8.66 -1.77
CA LEU A 338 14.12 7.54 -0.83
C LEU A 338 15.46 7.11 -0.24
N ASP A 339 16.51 7.12 -1.05
CA ASP A 339 17.88 6.83 -0.58
C ASP A 339 18.29 7.84 0.50
N THR A 340 18.05 9.13 0.28
CA THR A 340 18.36 10.17 1.27
C THR A 340 17.60 9.94 2.58
N LEU A 341 16.28 9.63 2.54
CA LEU A 341 15.51 9.35 3.75
C LEU A 341 16.06 8.16 4.53
N VAL A 342 16.44 7.09 3.85
CA VAL A 342 16.92 5.87 4.49
C VAL A 342 18.35 6.03 5.00
N GLU A 343 19.25 6.59 4.20
CA GLU A 343 20.64 6.83 4.60
C GLU A 343 20.76 7.77 5.80
N GLU A 344 19.90 8.82 5.87
CA GLU A 344 19.86 9.69 7.02
C GLU A 344 19.20 9.02 8.23
N ALA A 345 18.21 8.16 8.01
CA ALA A 345 17.61 7.35 9.07
C ALA A 345 18.65 6.43 9.75
N TRP A 346 19.49 5.76 8.96
CA TRP A 346 20.52 4.85 9.49
C TRP A 346 21.57 5.53 10.38
N LYS A 347 21.72 6.87 10.29
CA LYS A 347 22.67 7.65 11.11
C LYS A 347 22.09 8.06 12.47
N VAL A 348 20.79 7.85 12.67
CA VAL A 348 20.13 8.27 13.92
C VAL A 348 20.16 7.12 14.91
N ASP A 349 20.75 7.38 16.09
CA ASP A 349 20.72 6.43 17.19
C ASP A 349 19.27 6.13 17.59
N GLY A 350 18.95 4.83 17.77
CA GLY A 350 17.60 4.35 18.05
C GLY A 350 16.78 3.94 16.82
N VAL A 351 17.31 4.10 15.61
CA VAL A 351 16.74 3.46 14.41
C VAL A 351 17.18 2.02 14.35
N ILE A 352 16.23 1.10 14.37
CA ILE A 352 16.47 -0.34 14.30
C ILE A 352 16.63 -0.79 12.86
N GLY A 353 15.80 -0.26 11.95
CA GLY A 353 15.89 -0.51 10.53
C GLY A 353 15.07 0.50 9.75
N SER A 354 15.46 0.73 8.48
CA SER A 354 14.78 1.65 7.57
C SER A 354 14.93 1.20 6.12
N ARG A 355 13.83 1.31 5.35
CA ARG A 355 13.79 0.94 3.93
C ARG A 355 12.66 1.68 3.19
N MET A 356 12.74 1.74 1.87
CA MET A 356 11.58 2.15 1.08
C MET A 356 10.44 1.12 1.21
N THR A 357 9.21 1.54 1.02
CA THR A 357 8.03 0.67 1.00
C THR A 357 7.13 0.99 -0.20
N GLY A 358 6.51 -0.05 -0.77
CA GLY A 358 5.66 0.03 -1.96
C GLY A 358 6.44 -0.03 -3.27
N ALA A 359 5.89 0.55 -4.33
CA ALA A 359 6.45 0.46 -5.67
C ALA A 359 7.79 1.20 -5.88
N GLY A 360 8.16 2.12 -5.00
CA GLY A 360 9.31 2.98 -5.21
C GLY A 360 9.04 4.15 -6.16
N PHE A 361 10.09 4.64 -6.84
CA PHE A 361 10.08 5.80 -7.76
C PHE A 361 9.62 7.12 -7.12
N GLY A 362 9.72 7.23 -5.83
CA GLY A 362 9.15 8.18 -4.89
C GLY A 362 8.28 7.45 -3.88
N GLY A 363 7.35 8.14 -3.23
CA GLY A 363 6.53 7.54 -2.18
C GLY A 363 7.18 7.62 -0.81
N CYS A 364 7.16 6.54 -0.04
CA CYS A 364 7.56 6.56 1.36
C CYS A 364 8.66 5.54 1.72
N THR A 365 9.25 5.77 2.87
CA THR A 365 10.06 4.80 3.61
C THR A 365 9.31 4.34 4.86
N VAL A 366 9.64 3.16 5.35
CA VAL A 366 9.21 2.62 6.63
C VAL A 366 10.44 2.41 7.51
N SER A 367 10.38 2.92 8.73
CA SER A 367 11.43 2.79 9.74
C SER A 367 10.87 2.24 11.03
N ILE A 368 11.64 1.40 11.73
CA ILE A 368 11.38 1.03 13.11
C ILE A 368 12.30 1.87 13.98
N VAL A 369 11.71 2.70 14.82
CA VAL A 369 12.42 3.70 15.62
C VAL A 369 12.06 3.54 17.10
N ARG A 370 13.06 3.52 17.98
CA ARG A 370 12.83 3.51 19.42
C ARG A 370 12.01 4.75 19.84
N THR A 371 11.10 4.56 20.77
CA THR A 371 10.12 5.59 21.13
C THR A 371 10.77 6.88 21.62
N ASP A 372 11.88 6.79 22.34
CA ASP A 372 12.65 7.93 22.84
C ASP A 372 13.48 8.64 21.76
N ALA A 373 13.66 8.02 20.60
CA ALA A 373 14.41 8.57 19.48
C ALA A 373 13.52 9.22 18.38
N ILE A 374 12.19 9.12 18.46
CA ILE A 374 11.27 9.56 17.39
C ILE A 374 11.44 11.04 17.06
N ASP A 375 11.45 11.92 18.07
CA ASP A 375 11.57 13.36 17.83
C ASP A 375 12.93 13.71 17.19
N SER A 376 14.00 13.08 17.67
CA SER A 376 15.35 13.23 17.09
C SER A 376 15.42 12.70 15.65
N PHE A 377 14.77 11.56 15.39
CA PHE A 377 14.65 10.98 14.05
C PHE A 377 13.96 11.94 13.09
N ILE A 378 12.76 12.41 13.44
CA ILE A 378 11.96 13.31 12.59
C ILE A 378 12.73 14.61 12.33
N GLY A 379 13.33 15.21 13.36
CA GLY A 379 14.11 16.43 13.21
C GLY A 379 15.32 16.26 12.31
N LYS A 380 16.21 15.32 12.63
CA LYS A 380 17.48 15.12 11.90
C LYS A 380 17.24 14.67 10.45
N VAL A 381 16.40 13.65 10.24
CA VAL A 381 16.13 13.13 8.89
C VAL A 381 15.39 14.19 8.06
N GLY A 382 14.41 14.90 8.66
CA GLY A 382 13.63 15.93 7.98
C GLY A 382 14.47 17.12 7.54
N GLU A 383 15.37 17.63 8.40
CA GLU A 383 16.26 18.71 8.08
C GLU A 383 17.28 18.31 7.00
N ALA A 384 17.96 17.17 7.16
CA ALA A 384 18.92 16.67 6.19
C ALA A 384 18.29 16.37 4.82
N TYR A 385 17.07 15.81 4.81
CA TYR A 385 16.32 15.61 3.59
C TYR A 385 16.00 16.93 2.88
N LYS A 386 15.45 17.90 3.61
CA LYS A 386 15.13 19.22 3.06
C LYS A 386 16.36 19.94 2.51
N GLU A 387 17.50 19.85 3.19
CA GLU A 387 18.75 20.42 2.75
C GLU A 387 19.24 19.79 1.45
N LYS A 388 19.20 18.44 1.35
CA LYS A 388 19.72 17.72 0.19
C LYS A 388 18.78 17.73 -1.01
N ILE A 389 17.46 17.64 -0.78
CA ILE A 389 16.44 17.48 -1.83
C ILE A 389 15.80 18.82 -2.22
N GLY A 390 15.80 19.82 -1.33
CA GLY A 390 15.25 21.14 -1.58
C GLY A 390 13.80 21.34 -1.18
N TYR A 391 13.10 20.29 -0.70
CA TYR A 391 11.75 20.39 -0.14
C TYR A 391 11.56 19.39 1.01
N ALA A 392 10.55 19.61 1.85
CA ALA A 392 10.36 18.83 3.06
C ALA A 392 9.69 17.48 2.79
N ALA A 393 10.06 16.47 3.58
CA ALA A 393 9.32 15.22 3.73
C ALA A 393 8.21 15.38 4.80
N ASP A 394 7.17 14.54 4.75
CA ASP A 394 6.17 14.41 5.81
C ASP A 394 6.43 13.12 6.60
N PHE A 395 6.20 13.16 7.92
CA PHE A 395 6.41 12.01 8.80
C PHE A 395 5.10 11.59 9.47
N TYR A 396 4.92 10.27 9.62
CA TYR A 396 3.75 9.66 10.26
C TYR A 396 4.22 8.58 11.23
N VAL A 397 3.92 8.75 12.50
CA VAL A 397 4.05 7.68 13.50
C VAL A 397 2.74 6.92 13.47
N VAL A 398 2.79 5.66 13.08
CA VAL A 398 1.59 4.85 12.84
C VAL A 398 1.54 3.61 13.71
N GLU A 399 0.34 3.08 13.87
CA GLU A 399 0.10 1.79 14.52
C GLU A 399 -0.52 0.82 13.50
N ILE A 400 -0.43 -0.46 13.81
CA ILE A 400 -1.01 -1.51 12.99
C ILE A 400 -2.49 -1.62 13.31
N GLY A 401 -3.31 -1.34 12.31
CA GLY A 401 -4.75 -1.34 12.37
C GLY A 401 -5.40 -2.65 11.92
N SER A 402 -6.73 -2.66 11.90
CA SER A 402 -7.54 -3.74 11.36
C SER A 402 -7.99 -3.45 9.92
N GLY A 403 -8.61 -4.45 9.27
CA GLY A 403 -9.21 -4.32 7.95
C GLY A 403 -10.40 -3.36 7.88
N PRO A 404 -11.20 -3.39 6.79
CA PRO A 404 -12.31 -2.46 6.60
C PRO A 404 -13.41 -2.67 7.64
N VAL A 405 -14.05 -1.57 8.05
CA VAL A 405 -15.06 -1.56 9.12
C VAL A 405 -16.17 -0.55 8.84
N ALA A 406 -17.41 -0.88 9.25
CA ALA A 406 -18.48 0.09 9.41
C ALA A 406 -18.27 0.87 10.72
N LEU A 407 -18.44 2.20 10.69
CA LEU A 407 -18.16 3.10 11.81
C LEU A 407 -19.43 3.45 12.61
#